data_086debd2ca3c583b2286c3921829bb42
#
_entry.id   086debd2ca3c583b2286c3921829bb42
#
_cell.length_a   1.000
_cell.length_b   1.000
_cell.length_c   1.000
_cell.angle_alpha   90.00
_cell.angle_beta   90.00
_cell.angle_gamma   90.00
#
_symmetry.space_group_name_H-M   'P 1'
#
loop_
_entity.id
_entity.type
_entity.pdbx_description
1 polymer ?
#
loop_
_entity_poly.entity_id
_entity_poly.type
_entity_poly.pdbx_seq_one_letter_code
_entity_poly.pdbx_strand_id
1 'polypeptide(L)'
;LVGRGSIHRPIVARGDFYERAILYISPEYLQKLSCPDGDLENCFLRSQEGFHYVYHAGAGDRVRQLFALLEQSRREGGFGASLLCQALFVQLMVEVNRISLSGNTVSAASGDSKIVALLQYLNAHLTEGLTIDELAARFYISKYHMMRRFRDETGYTIHGYVTEKRLLLAQQLLEQGLPLGETALRCGYQEYSTFSRAYKKQFG
;
A
#
# COMPACT_ATOMS: atom_id res chain seq x y z
N LEU A 1 -8.15 -0.64 0.86
CA LEU A 1 -7.26 -1.14 -0.18
C LEU A 1 -5.86 -0.62 0.05
N VAL A 2 -4.87 -1.47 -0.14
CA VAL A 2 -3.46 -1.11 0.04
C VAL A 2 -2.72 -1.54 -1.23
N GLY A 3 -2.23 -0.56 -1.98
CA GLY A 3 -1.45 -0.81 -3.20
C GLY A 3 -0.05 -1.35 -2.90
N ARG A 4 0.60 -1.94 -3.91
CA ARG A 4 1.97 -2.45 -3.83
C ARG A 4 2.94 -1.34 -3.35
N GLY A 5 3.81 -1.65 -2.41
CA GLY A 5 4.76 -0.69 -1.86
C GLY A 5 4.14 0.38 -0.94
N SER A 6 2.86 0.28 -0.62
CA SER A 6 2.22 1.19 0.34
C SER A 6 2.52 0.75 1.77
N ILE A 7 2.99 1.69 2.57
CA ILE A 7 3.21 1.49 4.00
C ILE A 7 1.92 1.85 4.73
N HIS A 8 1.42 0.93 5.54
CA HIS A 8 0.18 1.13 6.29
C HIS A 8 0.27 0.51 7.68
N ARG A 9 -0.48 1.06 8.62
CA ARG A 9 -0.56 0.54 9.99
C ARG A 9 -2.00 0.68 10.50
N PRO A 10 -2.62 -0.41 11.01
CA PRO A 10 -3.90 -0.29 11.68
C PRO A 10 -3.72 0.42 13.03
N ILE A 11 -4.62 1.34 13.35
CA ILE A 11 -4.71 1.98 14.67
C ILE A 11 -5.94 1.41 15.35
N VAL A 12 -5.72 0.64 16.42
CA VAL A 12 -6.80 0.01 17.19
C VAL A 12 -6.85 0.67 18.56
N ALA A 13 -8.02 1.09 19.00
CA ALA A 13 -8.21 1.63 20.34
C ALA A 13 -7.97 0.55 21.41
N ARG A 14 -7.44 0.94 22.57
CA ARG A 14 -7.20 -0.01 23.66
C ARG A 14 -8.53 -0.56 24.17
N GLY A 15 -8.64 -1.88 24.20
CA GLY A 15 -9.82 -2.58 24.71
C GLY A 15 -10.86 -2.96 23.66
N ASP A 16 -10.69 -2.53 22.41
CA ASP A 16 -11.58 -2.95 21.32
C ASP A 16 -11.21 -4.36 20.84
N PHE A 17 -12.26 -5.14 20.54
CA PHE A 17 -12.09 -6.40 19.81
C PHE A 17 -11.73 -6.08 18.36
N TYR A 18 -10.57 -6.56 17.90
CA TYR A 18 -10.09 -6.34 16.55
C TYR A 18 -9.85 -7.66 15.84
N GLU A 19 -10.64 -7.92 14.82
CA GLU A 19 -10.48 -9.05 13.90
C GLU A 19 -10.23 -8.52 12.50
N ARG A 20 -9.31 -9.12 11.77
CA ARG A 20 -9.05 -8.75 10.38
C ARG A 20 -8.84 -9.98 9.50
N ALA A 21 -9.37 -9.92 8.28
CA ALA A 21 -8.97 -10.78 7.18
C ALA A 21 -8.06 -10.00 6.24
N ILE A 22 -6.98 -10.62 5.78
CA ILE A 22 -6.05 -10.02 4.81
C ILE A 22 -6.02 -10.91 3.58
N LEU A 23 -6.22 -10.29 2.42
CA LEU A 23 -6.11 -10.93 1.12
C LEU A 23 -4.87 -10.38 0.41
N TYR A 24 -3.85 -11.21 0.24
CA TYR A 24 -2.66 -10.88 -0.55
C TYR A 24 -2.90 -11.31 -2.00
N ILE A 25 -2.71 -10.37 -2.91
CA ILE A 25 -3.01 -10.56 -4.33
C ILE A 25 -1.77 -10.20 -5.13
N SER A 26 -1.31 -11.10 -6.00
CA SER A 26 -0.22 -10.78 -6.93
C SER A 26 -0.74 -9.99 -8.13
N PRO A 27 0.02 -9.00 -8.65
CA PRO A 27 -0.34 -8.27 -9.86
C PRO A 27 -0.53 -9.20 -11.06
N GLU A 28 0.33 -10.21 -11.21
CA GLU A 28 0.27 -11.18 -12.31
C GLU A 28 -1.05 -11.98 -12.29
N TYR A 29 -1.56 -12.27 -11.09
CA TYR A 29 -2.85 -12.96 -10.96
C TYR A 29 -4.01 -12.05 -11.34
N LEU A 30 -3.99 -10.78 -10.98
CA LEU A 30 -4.98 -9.79 -11.41
C LEU A 30 -4.97 -9.62 -12.93
N GLN A 31 -3.79 -9.44 -13.53
CA GLN A 31 -3.62 -9.31 -14.97
C GLN A 31 -4.18 -10.52 -15.74
N LYS A 32 -3.89 -11.74 -15.24
CA LYS A 32 -4.42 -12.98 -15.84
C LYS A 32 -5.95 -13.07 -15.84
N LEU A 33 -6.60 -12.47 -14.85
CA LEU A 33 -8.06 -12.48 -14.69
C LEU A 33 -8.75 -11.25 -15.29
N SER A 34 -7.97 -10.22 -15.63
CA SER A 34 -8.48 -8.99 -16.25
C SER A 34 -8.85 -9.21 -17.71
N CYS A 35 -9.75 -8.40 -18.24
CA CYS A 35 -10.21 -8.41 -19.62
C CYS A 35 -10.29 -6.96 -20.15
N PRO A 36 -10.47 -6.73 -21.47
CA PRO A 36 -10.42 -5.40 -22.07
C PRO A 36 -11.41 -4.37 -21.48
N ASP A 37 -12.53 -4.83 -20.95
CA ASP A 37 -13.57 -4.00 -20.29
C ASP A 37 -13.50 -4.00 -18.77
N GLY A 38 -12.50 -4.70 -18.17
CA GLY A 38 -12.38 -4.87 -16.73
C GLY A 38 -10.96 -5.13 -16.25
N ASP A 39 -10.16 -4.06 -16.08
CA ASP A 39 -8.86 -4.15 -15.42
C ASP A 39 -9.03 -4.21 -13.90
N LEU A 40 -8.78 -5.38 -13.32
CA LEU A 40 -8.94 -5.63 -11.89
C LEU A 40 -7.88 -4.95 -11.02
N GLU A 41 -6.76 -4.51 -11.60
CA GLU A 41 -5.69 -3.79 -10.90
C GLU A 41 -6.02 -2.29 -10.70
N ASN A 42 -6.97 -1.74 -11.44
CA ASN A 42 -7.26 -0.31 -11.48
C ASN A 42 -7.51 0.31 -10.09
N CYS A 43 -8.22 -0.37 -9.19
CA CYS A 43 -8.46 0.11 -7.83
C CYS A 43 -7.16 0.29 -7.01
N PHE A 44 -6.09 -0.45 -7.33
CA PHE A 44 -4.79 -0.34 -6.67
C PHE A 44 -3.91 0.73 -7.30
N LEU A 45 -3.99 0.95 -8.60
CA LEU A 45 -3.23 2.01 -9.29
C LEU A 45 -3.61 3.38 -8.75
N ARG A 46 -4.88 3.63 -8.53
CA ARG A 46 -5.36 4.86 -7.90
C ARG A 46 -4.89 5.04 -6.46
N SER A 47 -4.62 3.95 -5.73
CA SER A 47 -4.08 4.02 -4.38
C SER A 47 -2.59 4.36 -4.32
N GLN A 48 -1.85 4.23 -5.42
CA GLN A 48 -0.42 4.60 -5.50
C GLN A 48 -0.19 6.11 -5.43
N GLU A 49 -1.20 6.92 -5.71
CA GLU A 49 -1.14 8.39 -5.57
C GLU A 49 -1.10 8.87 -4.12
N GLY A 50 -0.84 7.99 -3.15
CA GLY A 50 -0.73 8.31 -1.72
C GLY A 50 -2.05 8.22 -0.96
N PHE A 51 -3.12 7.78 -1.61
CA PHE A 51 -4.42 7.57 -0.98
C PHE A 51 -4.60 6.11 -0.61
N HIS A 52 -4.79 5.83 0.68
CA HIS A 52 -5.32 4.54 1.13
C HIS A 52 -6.84 4.62 1.05
N TYR A 53 -7.45 3.76 0.24
CA TYR A 53 -8.90 3.71 0.20
C TYR A 53 -9.43 2.88 1.35
N VAL A 54 -10.20 3.51 2.22
CA VAL A 54 -11.00 2.87 3.26
C VAL A 54 -12.44 2.86 2.81
N TYR A 55 -13.03 1.69 2.84
CA TYR A 55 -14.43 1.48 2.57
C TYR A 55 -15.11 0.94 3.84
N HIS A 56 -16.17 1.60 4.28
CA HIS A 56 -16.95 1.16 5.44
C HIS A 56 -18.09 0.26 4.98
N ALA A 57 -17.90 -1.06 5.15
CA ALA A 57 -18.92 -2.06 4.82
C ALA A 57 -19.93 -2.22 5.95
N GLY A 58 -21.23 -2.02 5.65
CA GLY A 58 -22.32 -2.37 6.55
C GLY A 58 -22.56 -3.88 6.64
N ALA A 59 -23.45 -4.32 7.53
CA ALA A 59 -23.75 -5.74 7.75
C ALA A 59 -24.28 -6.47 6.49
N GLY A 60 -24.99 -5.74 5.59
CA GLY A 60 -25.52 -6.27 4.32
C GLY A 60 -24.66 -6.02 3.11
N ASP A 61 -23.44 -5.53 3.30
CA ASP A 61 -22.56 -5.11 2.22
C ASP A 61 -22.08 -6.28 1.37
N ARG A 62 -22.12 -6.09 0.05
CA ARG A 62 -21.77 -7.13 -0.94
C ARG A 62 -20.31 -7.59 -0.82
N VAL A 63 -19.38 -6.67 -0.54
CA VAL A 63 -17.97 -6.98 -0.34
C VAL A 63 -17.79 -7.91 0.85
N ARG A 64 -18.48 -7.63 1.97
CA ARG A 64 -18.44 -8.45 3.18
C ARG A 64 -19.01 -9.86 2.94
N GLN A 65 -20.13 -9.95 2.20
CA GLN A 65 -20.74 -11.23 1.83
C GLN A 65 -19.78 -12.06 0.97
N LEU A 66 -19.14 -11.45 -0.03
CA LEU A 66 -18.20 -12.14 -0.91
C LEU A 66 -16.96 -12.63 -0.16
N PHE A 67 -16.44 -11.86 0.81
CA PHE A 67 -15.36 -12.32 1.68
C PHE A 67 -15.77 -13.55 2.50
N ALA A 68 -16.95 -13.54 3.11
CA ALA A 68 -17.45 -14.67 3.89
C ALA A 68 -17.62 -15.92 3.02
N LEU A 69 -18.21 -15.80 1.82
CA LEU A 69 -18.38 -16.91 0.88
C LEU A 69 -17.03 -17.47 0.40
N LEU A 70 -16.07 -16.60 0.13
CA LEU A 70 -14.71 -17.01 -0.29
C LEU A 70 -14.01 -17.79 0.82
N GLU A 71 -14.12 -17.34 2.05
CA GLU A 71 -13.56 -18.04 3.21
C GLU A 71 -14.24 -19.38 3.45
N GLN A 72 -15.57 -19.43 3.35
CA GLN A 72 -16.35 -20.64 3.48
C GLN A 72 -15.96 -21.66 2.39
N SER A 73 -15.96 -21.27 1.12
CA SER A 73 -15.61 -22.15 0.00
C SER A 73 -14.20 -22.71 0.13
N ARG A 74 -13.24 -21.90 0.62
CA ARG A 74 -11.87 -22.34 0.88
C ARG A 74 -11.79 -23.38 2.00
N ARG A 75 -12.63 -23.27 3.04
CA ARG A 75 -12.64 -24.20 4.18
C ARG A 75 -13.32 -25.52 3.82
N GLU A 76 -14.44 -25.46 3.10
CA GLU A 76 -15.25 -26.64 2.77
C GLU A 76 -14.57 -27.54 1.73
N GLY A 77 -13.83 -26.94 0.81
CA GLY A 77 -13.12 -27.71 -0.23
C GLY A 77 -14.09 -28.45 -1.18
N GLY A 78 -13.64 -29.58 -1.70
CA GLY A 78 -14.46 -30.47 -2.54
C GLY A 78 -14.42 -30.14 -4.03
N PHE A 79 -15.38 -30.72 -4.79
CA PHE A 79 -15.45 -30.58 -6.24
C PHE A 79 -15.64 -29.13 -6.65
N GLY A 80 -14.74 -28.61 -7.49
CA GLY A 80 -14.84 -27.25 -8.03
C GLY A 80 -14.55 -26.13 -7.03
N ALA A 81 -14.09 -26.40 -5.81
CA ALA A 81 -13.81 -25.38 -4.77
C ALA A 81 -12.85 -24.31 -5.27
N SER A 82 -11.77 -24.67 -5.96
CA SER A 82 -10.82 -23.70 -6.53
C SER A 82 -11.47 -22.81 -7.59
N LEU A 83 -12.31 -23.37 -8.44
CA LEU A 83 -13.04 -22.62 -9.46
C LEU A 83 -14.05 -21.67 -8.83
N LEU A 84 -14.78 -22.12 -7.80
CA LEU A 84 -15.70 -21.28 -7.05
C LEU A 84 -14.97 -20.15 -6.33
N CYS A 85 -13.85 -20.42 -5.68
CA CYS A 85 -13.01 -19.38 -5.07
C CYS A 85 -12.53 -18.35 -6.10
N GLN A 86 -12.12 -18.78 -7.28
CA GLN A 86 -11.73 -17.88 -8.36
C GLN A 86 -12.90 -17.00 -8.83
N ALA A 87 -14.08 -17.57 -9.02
CA ALA A 87 -15.27 -16.82 -9.42
C ALA A 87 -15.68 -15.77 -8.36
N LEU A 88 -15.70 -16.16 -7.08
CA LEU A 88 -15.97 -15.26 -5.96
C LEU A 88 -14.92 -14.16 -5.83
N PHE A 89 -13.64 -14.49 -6.07
CA PHE A 89 -12.56 -13.51 -6.07
C PHE A 89 -12.73 -12.49 -7.20
N VAL A 90 -13.01 -12.92 -8.43
CA VAL A 90 -13.26 -12.01 -9.56
C VAL A 90 -14.44 -11.10 -9.25
N GLN A 91 -15.53 -11.65 -8.72
CA GLN A 91 -16.70 -10.87 -8.33
C GLN A 91 -16.36 -9.84 -7.24
N LEU A 92 -15.57 -10.24 -6.24
CA LEU A 92 -15.09 -9.33 -5.21
C LEU A 92 -14.27 -8.17 -5.81
N MET A 93 -13.33 -8.46 -6.71
CA MET A 93 -12.50 -7.45 -7.36
C MET A 93 -13.30 -6.50 -8.24
N VAL A 94 -14.33 -6.99 -8.95
CA VAL A 94 -15.24 -6.15 -9.72
C VAL A 94 -16.01 -5.19 -8.82
N GLU A 95 -16.55 -5.64 -7.68
CA GLU A 95 -17.27 -4.78 -6.73
C GLU A 95 -16.34 -3.74 -6.12
N VAL A 96 -15.13 -4.13 -5.72
CA VAL A 96 -14.11 -3.21 -5.18
C VAL A 96 -13.74 -2.14 -6.19
N ASN A 97 -13.55 -2.49 -7.46
CA ASN A 97 -13.27 -1.52 -8.53
C ASN A 97 -14.47 -0.57 -8.76
N ARG A 98 -15.70 -1.08 -8.79
CA ARG A 98 -16.92 -0.26 -8.93
C ARG A 98 -17.02 0.78 -7.79
N ILE A 99 -16.77 0.37 -6.55
CA ILE A 99 -16.76 1.26 -5.39
C ILE A 99 -15.65 2.32 -5.54
N SER A 100 -14.45 1.90 -5.93
CA SER A 100 -13.34 2.83 -6.16
C SER A 100 -13.63 3.86 -7.25
N LEU A 101 -14.35 3.46 -8.31
CA LEU A 101 -14.74 4.33 -9.41
C LEU A 101 -15.91 5.27 -9.06
N SER A 102 -16.83 4.84 -8.19
CA SER A 102 -18.01 5.65 -7.81
C SER A 102 -17.69 6.86 -6.93
N GLY A 103 -16.46 6.98 -6.44
CA GLY A 103 -16.05 8.06 -5.53
C GLY A 103 -16.62 7.94 -4.10
N ASN A 104 -17.37 6.90 -3.78
CA ASN A 104 -17.92 6.64 -2.45
C ASN A 104 -16.89 6.07 -1.46
N THR A 105 -15.63 6.13 -1.80
CA THR A 105 -14.53 5.74 -0.90
C THR A 105 -14.18 6.92 -0.01
N VAL A 106 -14.19 6.69 1.30
CA VAL A 106 -13.59 7.64 2.23
C VAL A 106 -12.08 7.56 2.02
N SER A 107 -11.49 8.65 1.52
CA SER A 107 -10.04 8.78 1.60
C SER A 107 -9.65 8.61 3.07
N ALA A 108 -8.76 7.69 3.38
CA ALA A 108 -8.22 7.54 4.74
C ALA A 108 -7.38 8.76 5.18
N ALA A 109 -7.31 9.79 4.35
CA ALA A 109 -6.75 11.09 4.64
C ALA A 109 -7.68 11.92 5.53
N SER A 110 -8.08 11.37 6.69
CA SER A 110 -8.50 12.17 7.85
C SER A 110 -7.28 12.79 8.55
N GLY A 111 -6.09 12.71 7.93
CA GLY A 111 -4.87 13.33 8.40
C GLY A 111 -4.78 14.81 8.08
N ASP A 112 -3.85 15.51 8.73
CA ASP A 112 -3.49 16.89 8.39
C ASP A 112 -3.15 16.98 6.90
N SER A 113 -3.84 17.88 6.17
CA SER A 113 -3.65 18.06 4.72
C SER A 113 -2.17 18.28 4.34
N LYS A 114 -1.37 18.88 5.25
CA LYS A 114 0.07 19.06 5.08
C LYS A 114 0.86 17.75 5.16
N ILE A 115 0.46 16.81 6.01
CA ILE A 115 1.12 15.49 6.10
C ILE A 115 0.77 14.65 4.86
N VAL A 116 -0.45 14.74 4.36
CA VAL A 116 -0.83 14.10 3.09
C VAL A 116 0.00 14.65 1.93
N ALA A 117 0.11 15.98 1.82
CA ALA A 117 0.95 16.61 0.80
C ALA A 117 2.44 16.26 0.96
N LEU A 118 2.94 16.15 2.19
CA LEU A 118 4.30 15.69 2.48
C LEU A 118 4.51 14.24 2.01
N LEU A 119 3.57 13.34 2.29
CA LEU A 119 3.64 11.94 1.83
C LEU A 119 3.67 11.84 0.30
N GLN A 120 2.83 12.61 -0.40
CA GLN A 120 2.83 12.68 -1.87
C GLN A 120 4.19 13.17 -2.40
N TYR A 121 4.71 14.23 -1.79
CA TYR A 121 6.02 14.77 -2.16
C TYR A 121 7.15 13.77 -1.95
N LEU A 122 7.20 13.10 -0.77
CA LEU A 122 8.19 12.06 -0.48
C LEU A 122 8.14 10.90 -1.48
N ASN A 123 6.94 10.48 -1.89
CA ASN A 123 6.79 9.42 -2.88
C ASN A 123 7.24 9.85 -4.28
N ALA A 124 6.96 11.10 -4.68
CA ALA A 124 7.38 11.63 -5.98
C ALA A 124 8.89 11.86 -6.08
N HIS A 125 9.55 12.17 -4.94
CA HIS A 125 10.98 12.49 -4.87
C HIS A 125 11.78 11.44 -4.09
N LEU A 126 11.33 10.19 -4.12
CA LEU A 126 11.83 9.11 -3.27
C LEU A 126 13.34 8.86 -3.40
N THR A 127 13.87 8.99 -4.61
CA THR A 127 15.27 8.70 -4.93
C THR A 127 16.20 9.90 -4.75
N GLU A 128 15.66 11.06 -4.41
CA GLU A 128 16.42 12.29 -4.22
C GLU A 128 16.97 12.43 -2.80
N GLY A 129 18.01 13.27 -2.64
CA GLY A 129 18.61 13.57 -1.32
C GLY A 129 17.76 14.56 -0.53
N LEU A 130 16.66 14.09 0.07
CA LEU A 130 15.74 14.94 0.84
C LEU A 130 16.26 15.20 2.24
N THR A 131 16.39 16.46 2.62
CA THR A 131 16.71 16.87 3.99
C THR A 131 15.46 17.34 4.74
N ILE A 132 15.46 17.15 6.06
CA ILE A 132 14.36 17.61 6.93
C ILE A 132 14.21 19.14 6.85
N ASP A 133 15.32 19.86 6.65
CA ASP A 133 15.34 21.32 6.52
C ASP A 133 14.59 21.80 5.29
N GLU A 134 14.89 21.23 4.14
CA GLU A 134 14.22 21.53 2.87
C GLU A 134 12.72 21.19 2.93
N LEU A 135 12.38 20.05 3.51
CA LEU A 135 10.98 19.65 3.69
C LEU A 135 10.23 20.63 4.61
N ALA A 136 10.84 21.00 5.74
CA ALA A 136 10.23 21.95 6.69
C ALA A 136 9.99 23.32 6.05
N ALA A 137 10.98 23.82 5.30
CA ALA A 137 10.87 25.07 4.56
C ALA A 137 9.77 25.00 3.48
N ARG A 138 9.75 23.93 2.69
CA ARG A 138 8.78 23.73 1.59
C ARG A 138 7.32 23.70 2.07
N PHE A 139 7.07 23.03 3.19
CA PHE A 139 5.71 22.87 3.72
C PHE A 139 5.33 23.94 4.76
N TYR A 140 6.20 24.92 5.01
CA TYR A 140 5.98 25.99 6.00
C TYR A 140 5.57 25.43 7.36
N ILE A 141 6.33 24.43 7.85
CA ILE A 141 6.13 23.77 9.15
C ILE A 141 7.48 23.72 9.88
N SER A 142 7.49 23.94 11.18
CA SER A 142 8.73 23.71 11.95
C SER A 142 9.15 22.24 11.90
N LYS A 143 10.45 21.97 11.84
CA LYS A 143 11.03 20.61 11.78
C LYS A 143 10.43 19.68 12.84
N TYR A 144 10.41 20.18 14.09
CA TYR A 144 9.89 19.40 15.22
C TYR A 144 8.41 19.04 15.03
N HIS A 145 7.60 19.99 14.66
CA HIS A 145 6.16 19.78 14.43
C HIS A 145 5.91 18.83 13.28
N MET A 146 6.63 18.99 12.16
CA MET A 146 6.54 18.09 11.00
C MET A 146 6.91 16.64 11.37
N MET A 147 8.07 16.43 12.00
CA MET A 147 8.52 15.08 12.38
C MET A 147 7.55 14.41 13.36
N ARG A 148 7.06 15.17 14.35
CA ARG A 148 6.10 14.66 15.34
C ARG A 148 4.79 14.27 14.67
N ARG A 149 4.16 15.20 13.91
CA ARG A 149 2.89 14.96 13.21
C ARG A 149 3.01 13.79 12.22
N PHE A 150 4.07 13.76 11.44
CA PHE A 150 4.32 12.66 10.51
C PHE A 150 4.36 11.31 11.25
N ARG A 151 5.07 11.26 12.39
CA ARG A 151 5.15 10.03 13.20
C ARG A 151 3.80 9.68 13.85
N ASP A 152 3.07 10.66 14.36
CA ASP A 152 1.77 10.43 14.98
C ASP A 152 0.76 9.86 13.97
N GLU A 153 0.76 10.37 12.74
CA GLU A 153 -0.19 9.96 11.70
C GLU A 153 0.23 8.68 10.95
N THR A 154 1.53 8.52 10.66
CA THR A 154 2.01 7.37 9.87
C THR A 154 2.57 6.23 10.71
N GLY A 155 2.98 6.51 11.93
CA GLY A 155 3.72 5.58 12.79
C GLY A 155 5.20 5.47 12.48
N TYR A 156 5.70 6.20 11.48
CA TYR A 156 7.08 6.17 11.01
C TYR A 156 7.79 7.51 11.22
N THR A 157 9.11 7.47 11.36
CA THR A 157 9.91 8.68 11.13
C THR A 157 9.97 8.94 9.62
N ILE A 158 10.15 10.20 9.19
CA ILE A 158 10.29 10.55 7.77
C ILE A 158 11.42 9.75 7.12
N HIS A 159 12.59 9.69 7.79
CA HIS A 159 13.72 8.90 7.30
C HIS A 159 13.40 7.39 7.22
N GLY A 160 12.74 6.83 8.23
CA GLY A 160 12.32 5.42 8.24
C GLY A 160 11.36 5.12 7.09
N TYR A 161 10.40 6.00 6.85
CA TYR A 161 9.46 5.90 5.73
C TYR A 161 10.18 5.88 4.37
N VAL A 162 11.05 6.85 4.12
CA VAL A 162 11.83 6.94 2.87
C VAL A 162 12.71 5.70 2.69
N THR A 163 13.39 5.26 3.75
CA THR A 163 14.23 4.05 3.70
C THR A 163 13.43 2.82 3.33
N GLU A 164 12.29 2.58 3.96
CA GLU A 164 11.44 1.43 3.68
C GLU A 164 10.88 1.47 2.25
N LYS A 165 10.42 2.62 1.79
CA LYS A 165 9.96 2.81 0.41
C LYS A 165 11.06 2.55 -0.63
N ARG A 166 12.28 3.02 -0.38
CA ARG A 166 13.45 2.73 -1.24
C ARG A 166 13.77 1.24 -1.29
N LEU A 167 13.65 0.54 -0.17
CA LEU A 167 13.89 -0.90 -0.12
C LEU A 167 12.80 -1.70 -0.85
N LEU A 168 11.54 -1.28 -0.78
CA LEU A 168 10.46 -1.87 -1.56
C LEU A 168 10.66 -1.63 -3.07
N LEU A 169 11.09 -0.43 -3.47
CA LEU A 169 11.47 -0.15 -4.85
C LEU A 169 12.65 -1.01 -5.30
N ALA A 170 13.65 -1.19 -4.42
CA ALA A 170 14.80 -2.05 -4.71
C ALA A 170 14.38 -3.50 -4.96
N GLN A 171 13.47 -4.04 -4.16
CA GLN A 171 12.94 -5.39 -4.37
C GLN A 171 12.30 -5.51 -5.77
N GLN A 172 11.50 -4.53 -6.19
CA GLN A 172 10.87 -4.53 -7.52
C GLN A 172 11.91 -4.51 -8.66
N LEU A 173 12.94 -3.68 -8.52
CA LEU A 173 14.00 -3.57 -9.53
C LEU A 173 14.84 -4.85 -9.61
N LEU A 174 15.10 -5.50 -8.47
CA LEU A 174 15.80 -6.79 -8.44
C LEU A 174 14.97 -7.93 -9.04
N GLU A 175 13.66 -7.95 -8.81
CA GLU A 175 12.73 -8.89 -9.46
C GLU A 175 12.71 -8.72 -10.99
N GLN A 176 12.96 -7.50 -11.49
CA GLN A 176 13.12 -7.19 -12.91
C GLN A 176 14.51 -7.55 -13.46
N GLY A 177 15.41 -8.09 -12.62
CA GLY A 177 16.75 -8.55 -13.00
C GLY A 177 17.83 -7.47 -12.99
N LEU A 178 17.60 -6.30 -12.40
CA LEU A 178 18.64 -5.28 -12.28
C LEU A 178 19.76 -5.72 -11.34
N PRO A 179 21.04 -5.43 -11.67
CA PRO A 179 22.17 -5.70 -10.78
C PRO A 179 22.06 -4.93 -9.45
N LEU A 180 22.53 -5.53 -8.35
CA LEU A 180 22.47 -4.94 -7.01
C LEU A 180 23.06 -3.51 -6.91
N GLY A 181 24.21 -3.29 -7.57
CA GLY A 181 24.86 -1.96 -7.56
C GLY A 181 24.05 -0.90 -8.29
N GLU A 182 23.47 -1.22 -9.43
CA GLU A 182 22.59 -0.33 -10.19
C GLU A 182 21.29 -0.07 -9.44
N THR A 183 20.73 -1.11 -8.83
CA THR A 183 19.52 -1.01 -8.01
C THR A 183 19.74 -0.03 -6.84
N ALA A 184 20.87 -0.11 -6.14
CA ALA A 184 21.18 0.81 -5.05
C ALA A 184 21.17 2.27 -5.51
N LEU A 185 21.82 2.57 -6.64
CA LEU A 185 21.85 3.92 -7.20
C LEU A 185 20.46 4.42 -7.62
N ARG A 186 19.69 3.59 -8.32
CA ARG A 186 18.32 3.92 -8.74
C ARG A 186 17.35 4.13 -7.59
N CYS A 187 17.63 3.50 -6.44
CA CYS A 187 16.85 3.71 -5.21
C CYS A 187 17.32 4.93 -4.38
N GLY A 188 18.29 5.73 -4.88
CA GLY A 188 18.77 6.94 -4.23
C GLY A 188 19.78 6.69 -3.10
N TYR A 189 20.46 5.55 -3.10
CA TYR A 189 21.59 5.29 -2.19
C TYR A 189 22.90 5.72 -2.87
N GLN A 190 23.62 6.64 -2.24
CA GLN A 190 24.94 7.07 -2.73
C GLN A 190 26.01 6.00 -2.46
N GLU A 191 25.88 5.28 -1.32
CA GLU A 191 26.82 4.28 -0.88
C GLU A 191 26.19 2.89 -0.88
N TYR A 192 26.78 1.96 -1.67
CA TYR A 192 26.32 0.57 -1.73
C TYR A 192 26.32 -0.13 -0.38
N SER A 193 27.30 0.18 0.47
CA SER A 193 27.41 -0.40 1.82
C SER A 193 26.20 -0.05 2.70
N THR A 194 25.68 1.17 2.56
CA THR A 194 24.48 1.63 3.28
C THR A 194 23.22 0.91 2.77
N PHE A 195 23.08 0.77 1.45
CA PHE A 195 22.02 -0.01 0.82
C PHE A 195 22.04 -1.47 1.28
N SER A 196 23.20 -2.14 1.14
CA SER A 196 23.34 -3.55 1.45
C SER A 196 22.99 -3.87 2.91
N ARG A 197 23.44 -3.05 3.86
CA ARG A 197 23.08 -3.19 5.28
C ARG A 197 21.57 -3.00 5.52
N ALA A 198 20.98 -1.97 4.91
CA ALA A 198 19.55 -1.71 5.05
C ALA A 198 18.70 -2.83 4.44
N TYR A 199 19.06 -3.29 3.24
CA TYR A 199 18.37 -4.36 2.52
C TYR A 199 18.44 -5.68 3.28
N LYS A 200 19.64 -6.05 3.76
CA LYS A 200 19.85 -7.26 4.54
C LYS A 200 19.12 -7.25 5.89
N LYS A 201 19.01 -6.08 6.52
CA LYS A 201 18.24 -5.93 7.76
C LYS A 201 16.72 -6.14 7.53
N GLN A 202 16.22 -5.75 6.37
CA GLN A 202 14.79 -5.79 6.06
C GLN A 202 14.34 -7.14 5.52
N PHE A 203 15.15 -7.78 4.67
CA PHE A 203 14.77 -8.96 3.89
C PHE A 203 15.63 -10.19 4.12
N GLY A 204 16.81 -10.04 4.71
CA GLY A 204 17.80 -11.08 4.89
C GLY A 204 17.88 -11.65 6.23
#